data_a668c1e0be1ea3810ceed05b19c3647c
#
_entry.id   a668c1e0be1ea3810ceed05b19c3647c
#
_cell.length_a   1.000
_cell.length_b   1.000
_cell.length_c   1.000
_cell.angle_alpha   90.00
_cell.angle_beta   90.00
_cell.angle_gamma   90.00
#
_symmetry.space_group_name_H-M   'P 1'
#
loop_
_entity.id
_entity.type
_entity.pdbx_description
1 polymer ?
#
loop_
_entity_poly.entity_id
_entity_poly.type
_entity_poly.pdbx_seq_one_letter_code
_entity_poly.pdbx_strand_id
1 'polypeptide(L)'
;MTRPGRHALECGDLALEVDPAAGGRVTSFRCGDLEALSGPEVDANNYGSTLWTSPQSDWGWPPPVEFDGCPYAIERSDDAIALAGPVIGALGVAFEKRFAVDRARGAFAITYAIRNASAVARRVAPWEVSRVPARGLTFFPTGAGHVGPLPVVQDGGITWYAHAPETLDDTGQKHSADGRDGVLAHAGNGLLFVKTFADLPPEMQAPGEGEVEVYGNNRYVEVEAQGPYASIEPGAVLQWTLRWYLVPLAASEARIGNRRLLESVHSILERDAA
;
A
#
# COMPACT_ATOMS: atom_id res chain seq x y z
N MET A 1 -6.61 -10.08 -20.55
CA MET A 1 -6.08 -11.45 -20.40
C MET A 1 -5.02 -11.46 -19.32
N THR A 2 -5.17 -12.28 -18.29
CA THR A 2 -4.18 -12.45 -17.20
C THR A 2 -2.90 -13.05 -17.77
N ARG A 3 -1.74 -12.53 -17.38
CA ARG A 3 -0.44 -13.06 -17.81
C ARG A 3 -0.21 -14.46 -17.20
N PRO A 4 0.50 -15.37 -17.88
CA PRO A 4 0.77 -16.71 -17.37
C PRO A 4 1.38 -16.67 -15.97
N GLY A 5 0.85 -17.49 -15.04
CA GLY A 5 1.31 -17.55 -13.64
C GLY A 5 0.72 -16.51 -12.70
N ARG A 6 -0.04 -15.53 -13.20
CA ARG A 6 -0.74 -14.54 -12.37
C ARG A 6 -2.18 -14.94 -12.12
N HIS A 7 -2.71 -14.50 -10.99
CA HIS A 7 -4.06 -14.81 -10.55
C HIS A 7 -4.85 -13.51 -10.36
N ALA A 8 -6.03 -13.44 -10.98
CA ALA A 8 -6.90 -12.28 -10.90
C ALA A 8 -8.12 -12.53 -10.03
N LEU A 9 -8.56 -11.48 -9.34
CA LEU A 9 -9.87 -11.34 -8.71
C LEU A 9 -10.61 -10.19 -9.38
N GLU A 10 -11.94 -10.31 -9.50
CA GLU A 10 -12.80 -9.32 -10.13
C GLU A 10 -13.94 -8.90 -9.21
N CYS A 11 -14.24 -7.59 -9.18
CA CYS A 11 -15.31 -6.97 -8.41
C CYS A 11 -15.98 -5.87 -9.25
N GLY A 12 -17.03 -6.23 -10.02
CA GLY A 12 -17.60 -5.35 -11.02
C GLY A 12 -16.56 -5.00 -12.10
N ASP A 13 -16.33 -3.70 -12.31
CA ASP A 13 -15.31 -3.20 -13.26
C ASP A 13 -13.88 -3.23 -12.69
N LEU A 14 -13.73 -3.58 -11.41
CA LEU A 14 -12.42 -3.64 -10.76
C LEU A 14 -11.79 -5.01 -10.97
N ALA A 15 -10.47 -5.01 -11.23
CA ALA A 15 -9.68 -6.22 -11.25
C ALA A 15 -8.34 -6.02 -10.53
N LEU A 16 -7.93 -7.02 -9.75
CA LEU A 16 -6.68 -7.07 -9.03
C LEU A 16 -5.92 -8.33 -9.43
N GLU A 17 -4.67 -8.20 -9.89
CA GLU A 17 -3.82 -9.34 -10.26
C GLU A 17 -2.68 -9.51 -9.25
N VAL A 18 -2.43 -10.76 -8.88
CA VAL A 18 -1.37 -11.16 -7.94
C VAL A 18 -0.42 -12.13 -8.63
N ASP A 19 0.89 -11.96 -8.39
CA ASP A 19 1.95 -12.84 -8.87
C ASP A 19 2.56 -13.62 -7.70
N PRO A 20 2.20 -14.91 -7.51
CA PRO A 20 2.78 -15.74 -6.46
C PRO A 20 4.29 -15.97 -6.63
N ALA A 21 4.82 -15.95 -7.86
CA ALA A 21 6.24 -16.16 -8.12
C ALA A 21 7.12 -14.97 -7.68
N ALA A 22 6.51 -13.80 -7.52
CA ALA A 22 7.16 -12.57 -7.07
C ALA A 22 6.71 -12.17 -5.65
N GLY A 23 6.73 -13.09 -4.70
CA GLY A 23 6.40 -12.82 -3.30
C GLY A 23 4.92 -12.49 -3.06
N GLY A 24 4.01 -12.89 -3.97
CA GLY A 24 2.61 -12.49 -3.89
C GLY A 24 2.41 -10.98 -4.07
N ARG A 25 3.18 -10.38 -4.98
CA ARG A 25 3.09 -8.98 -5.40
C ARG A 25 1.77 -8.73 -6.11
N VAL A 26 1.08 -7.64 -5.77
CA VAL A 26 -0.01 -7.14 -6.61
C VAL A 26 0.63 -6.45 -7.81
N THR A 27 0.39 -6.99 -9.01
CA THR A 27 1.04 -6.53 -10.25
C THR A 27 0.14 -5.66 -11.11
N SER A 28 -1.16 -5.61 -10.81
CA SER A 28 -2.15 -4.78 -11.48
C SER A 28 -3.33 -4.51 -10.55
N PHE A 29 -3.83 -3.29 -10.55
CA PHE A 29 -5.09 -2.90 -9.95
C PHE A 29 -5.78 -1.90 -10.87
N ARG A 30 -6.86 -2.31 -11.50
CA ARG A 30 -7.49 -1.56 -12.59
C ARG A 30 -9.00 -1.43 -12.43
N CYS A 31 -9.52 -0.36 -13.05
CA CYS A 31 -10.94 -0.15 -13.28
C CYS A 31 -11.18 -0.07 -14.80
N GLY A 32 -11.85 -1.07 -15.37
CA GLY A 32 -11.90 -1.24 -16.82
C GLY A 32 -10.50 -1.37 -17.41
N ASP A 33 -10.15 -0.49 -18.35
CA ASP A 33 -8.83 -0.44 -19.00
C ASP A 33 -7.82 0.48 -18.29
N LEU A 34 -8.23 1.22 -17.26
CA LEU A 34 -7.37 2.15 -16.54
C LEU A 34 -6.60 1.44 -15.44
N GLU A 35 -5.27 1.53 -15.46
CA GLU A 35 -4.36 0.94 -14.48
C GLU A 35 -3.92 1.96 -13.44
N ALA A 36 -3.97 1.58 -12.16
CA ALA A 36 -3.54 2.42 -11.05
C ALA A 36 -2.07 2.24 -10.70
N LEU A 37 -1.51 1.05 -10.88
CA LEU A 37 -0.16 0.72 -10.44
C LEU A 37 0.87 0.87 -11.56
N SER A 38 2.10 1.21 -11.20
CA SER A 38 3.24 1.15 -12.11
C SER A 38 3.69 -0.29 -12.33
N GLY A 39 3.96 -0.66 -13.58
CA GLY A 39 4.44 -1.98 -13.97
C GLY A 39 5.97 -2.08 -14.03
N PRO A 40 6.50 -3.29 -14.32
CA PRO A 40 7.94 -3.55 -14.38
C PRO A 40 8.67 -2.81 -15.53
N GLU A 41 7.94 -2.24 -16.48
CA GLU A 41 8.50 -1.36 -17.54
C GLU A 41 8.97 -0.01 -17.00
N VAL A 42 8.47 0.41 -15.83
CA VAL A 42 8.88 1.64 -15.14
C VAL A 42 10.11 1.36 -14.28
N ASP A 43 10.04 0.31 -13.47
CA ASP A 43 11.15 -0.19 -12.66
C ASP A 43 11.03 -1.70 -12.49
N ALA A 44 12.05 -2.45 -12.88
CA ALA A 44 12.00 -3.92 -12.90
C ALA A 44 11.94 -4.57 -11.50
N ASN A 45 12.34 -3.83 -10.48
CA ASN A 45 12.37 -4.30 -9.09
C ASN A 45 11.24 -3.68 -8.24
N ASN A 46 11.02 -2.35 -8.43
CA ASN A 46 10.08 -1.56 -7.66
C ASN A 46 8.83 -1.23 -8.50
N TYR A 47 7.90 -2.19 -8.59
CA TYR A 47 6.64 -2.05 -9.31
C TYR A 47 5.48 -2.69 -8.55
N GLY A 48 4.27 -2.36 -8.91
CA GLY A 48 3.07 -2.91 -8.28
C GLY A 48 2.98 -2.60 -6.79
N SER A 49 2.46 -3.54 -6.00
CA SER A 49 2.41 -3.40 -4.55
C SER A 49 3.01 -4.60 -3.84
N THR A 50 3.77 -4.32 -2.77
CA THR A 50 4.50 -5.29 -1.97
C THR A 50 4.19 -5.12 -0.48
N LEU A 51 4.43 -6.17 0.30
CA LEU A 51 4.46 -6.12 1.76
C LEU A 51 5.91 -6.22 2.22
N TRP A 52 6.33 -5.27 3.03
CA TRP A 52 7.57 -5.26 3.77
C TRP A 52 7.31 -5.23 5.28
N THR A 53 8.36 -5.16 6.09
CA THR A 53 8.26 -4.89 7.52
C THR A 53 8.85 -3.53 7.86
N SER A 54 8.27 -2.87 8.85
CA SER A 54 8.79 -1.66 9.46
C SER A 54 9.27 -1.98 10.90
N PRO A 55 10.38 -1.36 11.39
CA PRO A 55 11.16 -0.34 10.70
C PRO A 55 12.12 -0.91 9.64
N GLN A 56 12.37 -0.14 8.59
CA GLN A 56 13.33 -0.51 7.54
C GLN A 56 14.75 -0.72 8.08
N SER A 57 15.11 -0.05 9.16
CA SER A 57 16.40 -0.18 9.81
C SER A 57 16.74 -1.61 10.25
N ASP A 58 15.75 -2.49 10.43
CA ASP A 58 15.95 -3.87 10.85
C ASP A 58 16.53 -4.75 9.72
N TRP A 59 16.40 -4.33 8.46
CA TRP A 59 16.86 -5.10 7.29
C TRP A 59 17.64 -4.28 6.26
N GLY A 60 17.59 -2.96 6.31
CA GLY A 60 18.33 -2.06 5.42
C GLY A 60 17.82 -2.04 3.98
N TRP A 61 18.76 -1.89 3.01
CA TRP A 61 18.48 -1.91 1.57
C TRP A 61 19.53 -2.72 0.82
N PRO A 62 19.18 -3.54 -0.16
CA PRO A 62 17.83 -3.85 -0.64
C PRO A 62 17.03 -4.73 0.33
N PRO A 63 15.68 -4.85 0.14
CA PRO A 63 14.86 -5.73 0.97
C PRO A 63 15.26 -7.19 0.82
N PRO A 64 15.08 -8.03 1.86
CA PRO A 64 15.26 -9.47 1.77
C PRO A 64 14.46 -10.05 0.59
N VAL A 65 15.09 -10.95 -0.18
CA VAL A 65 14.46 -11.53 -1.38
C VAL A 65 13.18 -12.29 -1.06
N GLU A 66 13.04 -12.77 0.16
CA GLU A 66 11.84 -13.46 0.65
C GLU A 66 10.61 -12.54 0.76
N PHE A 67 10.77 -11.21 0.79
CA PHE A 67 9.64 -10.28 0.85
C PHE A 67 8.83 -10.27 -0.45
N ASP A 68 9.49 -10.19 -1.59
CA ASP A 68 8.85 -9.93 -2.88
C ASP A 68 9.59 -10.51 -4.11
N GLY A 69 10.62 -11.32 -3.89
CA GLY A 69 11.41 -11.97 -4.93
C GLY A 69 11.39 -13.51 -4.92
N CYS A 70 10.74 -14.13 -3.92
CA CYS A 70 10.60 -15.59 -3.82
C CYS A 70 9.18 -16.07 -4.12
N PRO A 71 9.00 -17.29 -4.65
CA PRO A 71 7.68 -17.87 -4.80
C PRO A 71 6.97 -18.12 -3.47
N TYR A 72 5.69 -17.78 -3.41
CA TYR A 72 4.79 -18.08 -2.30
C TYR A 72 3.84 -19.23 -2.68
N ALA A 73 3.54 -20.10 -1.73
CA ALA A 73 2.50 -21.10 -1.89
C ALA A 73 1.14 -20.41 -2.01
N ILE A 74 0.28 -20.90 -2.91
CA ILE A 74 -1.00 -20.27 -3.20
C ILE A 74 -2.17 -21.22 -2.95
N GLU A 75 -3.22 -20.69 -2.32
CA GLU A 75 -4.57 -21.26 -2.29
C GLU A 75 -5.55 -20.26 -2.91
N ARG A 76 -6.49 -20.74 -3.69
CA ARG A 76 -7.45 -19.89 -4.41
C ARG A 76 -8.87 -20.40 -4.27
N SER A 77 -9.80 -19.46 -4.09
CA SER A 77 -11.24 -19.63 -4.32
C SER A 77 -11.73 -18.60 -5.37
N ASP A 78 -13.03 -18.60 -5.67
CA ASP A 78 -13.60 -17.64 -6.63
C ASP A 78 -13.44 -16.17 -6.18
N ASP A 79 -13.56 -15.93 -4.88
CA ASP A 79 -13.55 -14.57 -4.30
C ASP A 79 -12.30 -14.28 -3.45
N ALA A 80 -11.32 -15.18 -3.39
CA ALA A 80 -10.11 -14.93 -2.61
C ALA A 80 -8.87 -15.67 -3.12
N ILE A 81 -7.72 -15.05 -2.90
CA ILE A 81 -6.37 -15.62 -3.08
C ILE A 81 -5.67 -15.53 -1.72
N ALA A 82 -5.18 -16.65 -1.23
CA ALA A 82 -4.33 -16.71 -0.04
C ALA A 82 -2.93 -17.20 -0.43
N LEU A 83 -1.92 -16.59 0.16
CA LEU A 83 -0.51 -16.83 -0.14
C LEU A 83 0.28 -17.01 1.16
N ALA A 84 1.18 -17.98 1.19
CA ALA A 84 2.10 -18.21 2.29
C ALA A 84 3.54 -18.19 1.79
N GLY A 85 4.33 -17.27 2.33
CA GLY A 85 5.74 -17.08 2.00
C GLY A 85 6.68 -17.96 2.83
N PRO A 86 7.95 -18.04 2.42
CA PRO A 86 9.00 -18.68 3.21
C PRO A 86 9.30 -17.88 4.49
N VAL A 87 10.02 -18.49 5.41
CA VAL A 87 10.58 -17.78 6.55
C VAL A 87 11.70 -16.85 6.07
N ILE A 88 11.60 -15.58 6.45
CA ILE A 88 12.61 -14.55 6.21
C ILE A 88 13.71 -14.77 7.25
N GLY A 89 14.79 -15.41 6.83
CA GLY A 89 15.83 -15.92 7.75
C GLY A 89 16.45 -14.82 8.63
N ALA A 90 16.70 -13.63 8.09
CA ALA A 90 17.28 -12.50 8.80
C ALA A 90 16.38 -11.97 9.93
N LEU A 91 15.06 -12.05 9.76
CA LEU A 91 14.08 -11.49 10.70
C LEU A 91 13.40 -12.55 11.57
N GLY A 92 13.42 -13.81 11.15
CA GLY A 92 12.73 -14.90 11.83
C GLY A 92 11.19 -14.80 11.76
N VAL A 93 10.65 -14.18 10.72
CA VAL A 93 9.21 -14.07 10.48
C VAL A 93 8.84 -14.64 9.12
N ALA A 94 7.57 -14.93 8.91
CA ALA A 94 7.01 -15.35 7.61
C ALA A 94 5.75 -14.55 7.31
N PHE A 95 5.51 -14.27 6.01
CA PHE A 95 4.34 -13.54 5.57
C PHE A 95 3.23 -14.48 5.07
N GLU A 96 2.02 -14.13 5.43
CA GLU A 96 0.82 -14.63 4.79
C GLU A 96 0.03 -13.42 4.24
N LYS A 97 -0.51 -13.55 3.02
CA LYS A 97 -1.25 -12.49 2.33
C LYS A 97 -2.58 -13.05 1.88
N ARG A 98 -3.66 -12.34 2.14
CA ARG A 98 -4.99 -12.71 1.66
C ARG A 98 -5.62 -11.52 0.94
N PHE A 99 -5.95 -11.73 -0.32
CA PHE A 99 -6.70 -10.79 -1.15
C PHE A 99 -8.11 -11.34 -1.31
N ALA A 100 -9.12 -10.56 -1.01
CA ALA A 100 -10.51 -10.99 -1.09
C ALA A 100 -11.41 -9.92 -1.71
N VAL A 101 -12.38 -10.36 -2.47
CA VAL A 101 -13.42 -9.48 -3.02
C VAL A 101 -14.37 -9.06 -1.91
N ASP A 102 -14.55 -7.77 -1.72
CA ASP A 102 -15.57 -7.17 -0.85
C ASP A 102 -16.69 -6.56 -1.74
N ARG A 103 -17.62 -7.41 -2.17
CA ARG A 103 -18.70 -7.01 -3.08
C ARG A 103 -19.65 -6.00 -2.45
N ALA A 104 -19.84 -6.07 -1.13
CA ALA A 104 -20.74 -5.16 -0.42
C ALA A 104 -20.20 -3.73 -0.47
N ARG A 105 -18.88 -3.57 -0.45
CA ARG A 105 -18.20 -2.28 -0.49
C ARG A 105 -17.69 -1.87 -1.88
N GLY A 106 -17.72 -2.79 -2.85
CA GLY A 106 -17.12 -2.57 -4.17
C GLY A 106 -15.62 -2.35 -4.07
N ALA A 107 -14.93 -3.21 -3.32
CA ALA A 107 -13.53 -3.08 -2.95
C ALA A 107 -12.81 -4.42 -2.93
N PHE A 108 -11.49 -4.39 -2.72
CA PHE A 108 -10.72 -5.55 -2.30
C PHE A 108 -10.26 -5.38 -0.85
N ALA A 109 -10.56 -6.38 -0.01
CA ALA A 109 -10.00 -6.50 1.33
C ALA A 109 -8.65 -7.23 1.24
N ILE A 110 -7.60 -6.61 1.76
CA ILE A 110 -6.25 -7.14 1.76
C ILE A 110 -5.82 -7.35 3.20
N THR A 111 -5.59 -8.59 3.59
CA THR A 111 -5.11 -8.95 4.92
C THR A 111 -3.68 -9.45 4.83
N TYR A 112 -2.80 -8.80 5.54
CA TYR A 112 -1.43 -9.22 5.75
C TYR A 112 -1.29 -9.82 7.14
N ALA A 113 -0.57 -10.93 7.22
CA ALA A 113 -0.24 -11.58 8.47
C ALA A 113 1.28 -11.81 8.55
N ILE A 114 1.87 -11.41 9.67
CA ILE A 114 3.29 -11.64 9.99
C ILE A 114 3.32 -12.65 11.11
N ARG A 115 3.83 -13.85 10.83
CA ARG A 115 4.00 -14.90 11.84
C ARG A 115 5.44 -14.90 12.35
N ASN A 116 5.60 -14.90 13.67
CA ASN A 116 6.91 -15.10 14.26
C ASN A 116 7.29 -16.60 14.21
N ALA A 117 8.26 -16.93 13.35
CA ALA A 117 8.81 -18.27 13.17
C ALA A 117 10.09 -18.50 14.01
N SER A 118 10.50 -17.54 14.84
CA SER A 118 11.68 -17.61 15.70
C SER A 118 11.33 -18.07 17.11
N ALA A 119 12.36 -18.33 17.94
CA ALA A 119 12.22 -18.75 19.33
C ALA A 119 12.14 -17.57 20.32
N VAL A 120 12.18 -16.32 19.84
CA VAL A 120 12.13 -15.10 20.67
C VAL A 120 11.06 -14.16 20.17
N ALA A 121 10.53 -13.30 21.03
CA ALA A 121 9.58 -12.27 20.61
C ALA A 121 10.21 -11.36 19.55
N ARG A 122 9.40 -10.97 18.55
CA ARG A 122 9.76 -10.04 17.47
C ARG A 122 8.85 -8.84 17.54
N ARG A 123 9.37 -7.65 17.34
CA ARG A 123 8.58 -6.45 17.27
C ARG A 123 8.70 -5.84 15.88
N VAL A 124 7.58 -5.68 15.18
CA VAL A 124 7.54 -5.35 13.75
C VAL A 124 6.16 -4.77 13.40
N ALA A 125 6.10 -3.94 12.36
CA ALA A 125 4.85 -3.53 11.73
C ALA A 125 4.74 -4.08 10.31
N PRO A 126 3.56 -4.41 9.79
CA PRO A 126 3.34 -4.62 8.37
C PRO A 126 3.40 -3.28 7.63
N TRP A 127 4.11 -3.23 6.52
CA TRP A 127 4.31 -2.04 5.70
C TRP A 127 3.97 -2.35 4.24
N GLU A 128 2.86 -1.80 3.78
CA GLU A 128 2.37 -1.97 2.42
C GLU A 128 2.84 -0.82 1.55
N VAL A 129 3.54 -1.14 0.45
CA VAL A 129 4.15 -0.18 -0.47
C VAL A 129 3.58 -0.37 -1.86
N SER A 130 2.76 0.57 -2.33
CA SER A 130 2.21 0.58 -3.70
C SER A 130 2.86 1.64 -4.55
N ARG A 131 3.31 1.27 -5.77
CA ARG A 131 3.91 2.18 -6.74
C ARG A 131 2.88 2.59 -7.77
N VAL A 132 2.69 3.89 -7.91
CA VAL A 132 1.80 4.51 -8.90
C VAL A 132 2.62 5.33 -9.90
N PRO A 133 2.09 5.64 -11.10
CA PRO A 133 2.82 6.42 -12.11
C PRO A 133 3.35 7.76 -11.58
N ALA A 134 4.48 8.22 -12.14
CA ALA A 134 5.18 9.45 -11.78
C ALA A 134 4.39 10.72 -12.16
N ARG A 135 3.14 10.78 -11.72
CA ARG A 135 2.23 11.93 -11.89
C ARG A 135 1.04 11.77 -10.95
N GLY A 136 0.41 12.86 -10.63
CA GLY A 136 -0.82 12.84 -9.83
C GLY A 136 -0.68 13.55 -8.50
N LEU A 137 -1.65 13.33 -7.66
CA LEU A 137 -1.82 14.00 -6.39
C LEU A 137 -2.07 12.95 -5.31
N THR A 138 -1.13 12.79 -4.39
CA THR A 138 -1.30 11.95 -3.19
C THR A 138 -1.76 12.82 -2.03
N PHE A 139 -2.71 12.34 -1.23
CA PHE A 139 -3.20 13.12 -0.10
C PHE A 139 -3.81 12.24 0.99
N PHE A 140 -3.79 12.76 2.20
CA PHE A 140 -4.36 12.13 3.39
C PHE A 140 -4.70 13.18 4.45
N PRO A 141 -5.65 12.94 5.36
CA PRO A 141 -5.92 13.81 6.49
C PRO A 141 -4.68 13.93 7.40
N THR A 142 -4.33 15.17 7.75
CA THR A 142 -3.14 15.46 8.55
C THR A 142 -3.34 15.07 10.01
N GLY A 143 -2.49 14.21 10.54
CA GLY A 143 -2.41 13.84 11.95
C GLY A 143 -1.43 14.69 12.75
N ALA A 144 -0.85 14.11 13.79
CA ALA A 144 -0.08 14.85 14.80
C ALA A 144 1.37 15.18 14.41
N GLY A 145 1.99 14.38 13.54
CA GLY A 145 3.41 14.51 13.21
C GLY A 145 3.69 14.24 11.74
N HIS A 146 4.74 14.87 11.23
CA HIS A 146 5.25 14.63 9.89
C HIS A 146 6.74 14.97 9.80
N VAL A 147 7.49 14.27 8.96
CA VAL A 147 8.92 14.51 8.73
C VAL A 147 9.32 14.07 7.32
N GLY A 148 10.21 14.83 6.70
CA GLY A 148 10.84 14.46 5.44
C GLY A 148 11.07 15.63 4.49
N PRO A 149 11.99 15.48 3.53
CA PRO A 149 12.32 16.50 2.54
C PRO A 149 11.32 16.61 1.38
N LEU A 150 10.44 15.61 1.17
CA LEU A 150 9.47 15.67 0.08
C LEU A 150 8.55 16.87 0.25
N PRO A 151 8.40 17.76 -0.76
CA PRO A 151 7.62 18.98 -0.63
C PRO A 151 6.12 18.67 -0.60
N VAL A 152 5.49 18.85 0.54
CA VAL A 152 4.05 18.72 0.73
C VAL A 152 3.39 20.07 1.01
N VAL A 153 2.10 20.17 0.72
CA VAL A 153 1.27 21.32 1.05
C VAL A 153 0.24 20.87 2.08
N GLN A 154 0.10 21.60 3.17
CA GLN A 154 -0.98 21.39 4.14
C GLN A 154 -2.06 22.45 3.94
N ASP A 155 -3.26 22.02 3.60
CA ASP A 155 -4.41 22.87 3.39
C ASP A 155 -5.70 22.17 3.86
N GLY A 156 -6.51 22.89 4.62
CA GLY A 156 -7.81 22.41 5.11
C GLY A 156 -7.73 21.16 6.00
N GLY A 157 -6.60 20.92 6.69
CA GLY A 157 -6.40 19.71 7.50
C GLY A 157 -6.03 18.46 6.69
N ILE A 158 -5.66 18.66 5.44
CA ILE A 158 -5.19 17.61 4.51
C ILE A 158 -3.73 17.90 4.14
N THR A 159 -2.90 16.87 4.11
CA THR A 159 -1.56 16.89 3.53
C THR A 159 -1.64 16.45 2.08
N TRP A 160 -1.09 17.27 1.18
CA TRP A 160 -1.12 17.09 -0.26
C TRP A 160 0.28 17.00 -0.83
N TYR A 161 0.51 16.03 -1.69
CA TYR A 161 1.73 15.91 -2.47
C TYR A 161 1.36 15.87 -3.97
N ALA A 162 1.62 16.95 -4.68
CA ALA A 162 1.53 17.01 -6.14
C ALA A 162 2.87 16.58 -6.73
N HIS A 163 2.91 15.43 -7.43
CA HIS A 163 4.15 14.88 -7.94
C HIS A 163 4.67 15.68 -9.13
N ALA A 164 5.94 16.07 -9.06
CA ALA A 164 6.67 16.81 -10.09
C ALA A 164 8.00 16.09 -10.40
N PRO A 165 7.99 15.06 -11.27
CA PRO A 165 9.14 14.19 -11.52
C PRO A 165 10.37 14.93 -12.02
N GLU A 166 10.20 16.07 -12.70
CA GLU A 166 11.27 16.94 -13.18
C GLU A 166 12.07 17.63 -12.07
N THR A 167 11.55 17.63 -10.84
CA THR A 167 12.22 18.21 -9.67
C THR A 167 12.98 17.19 -8.83
N LEU A 168 12.89 15.91 -9.20
CA LEU A 168 13.44 14.78 -8.47
C LEU A 168 14.45 14.02 -9.32
N ASP A 169 15.34 13.29 -8.66
CA ASP A 169 16.27 12.35 -9.27
C ASP A 169 15.89 10.87 -8.96
N ASP A 170 16.77 9.94 -9.31
CA ASP A 170 16.57 8.51 -9.09
C ASP A 170 16.58 8.12 -7.61
N THR A 171 17.20 8.92 -6.74
CA THR A 171 17.28 8.64 -5.28
C THR A 171 16.01 9.02 -4.57
N GLY A 172 15.24 9.95 -5.16
CA GLY A 172 13.95 10.39 -4.66
C GLY A 172 13.97 11.04 -3.28
N GLN A 173 12.79 11.32 -2.78
CA GLN A 173 12.57 11.91 -1.46
C GLN A 173 11.35 11.26 -0.81
N LYS A 174 11.34 11.21 0.53
CA LYS A 174 10.24 10.64 1.33
C LYS A 174 9.65 11.67 2.28
N HIS A 175 8.37 11.52 2.57
CA HIS A 175 7.64 12.18 3.62
C HIS A 175 6.92 11.13 4.47
N SER A 176 7.25 11.05 5.75
CA SER A 176 6.59 10.18 6.72
C SER A 176 5.66 11.00 7.60
N ALA A 177 4.47 10.51 7.86
CA ALA A 177 3.47 11.24 8.61
C ALA A 177 2.60 10.32 9.49
N ASP A 178 2.14 10.89 10.59
CA ASP A 178 0.95 10.42 11.25
C ASP A 178 -0.25 10.84 10.40
N GLY A 179 -1.00 9.85 9.89
CA GLY A 179 -2.27 10.08 9.22
C GLY A 179 -3.38 10.37 10.21
N ARG A 180 -4.59 10.53 9.73
CA ARG A 180 -5.81 10.57 10.52
C ARG A 180 -6.93 9.92 9.71
N ASP A 181 -7.89 9.36 10.42
CA ASP A 181 -9.07 8.71 9.84
C ASP A 181 -8.74 7.45 9.03
N GLY A 182 -7.49 6.92 9.11
CA GLY A 182 -7.07 5.68 8.48
C GLY A 182 -7.27 5.66 6.95
N VAL A 183 -6.88 6.74 6.26
CA VAL A 183 -7.05 6.85 4.81
C VAL A 183 -5.85 7.49 4.12
N LEU A 184 -5.47 6.88 2.98
CA LEU A 184 -4.48 7.40 2.05
C LEU A 184 -5.04 7.33 0.63
N ALA A 185 -4.97 8.42 -0.13
CA ALA A 185 -5.53 8.52 -1.47
C ALA A 185 -4.51 9.03 -2.50
N HIS A 186 -4.63 8.52 -3.73
CA HIS A 186 -3.87 8.99 -4.90
C HIS A 186 -4.81 9.24 -6.07
N ALA A 187 -4.81 10.45 -6.61
CA ALA A 187 -5.56 10.85 -7.78
C ALA A 187 -4.60 10.98 -8.98
N GLY A 188 -4.68 10.06 -9.92
CA GLY A 188 -3.80 10.03 -11.09
C GLY A 188 -4.32 9.09 -12.17
N ASN A 189 -3.86 9.25 -13.39
CA ASN A 189 -4.17 8.37 -14.52
C ASN A 189 -5.67 8.14 -14.78
N GLY A 190 -6.52 9.15 -14.51
CA GLY A 190 -7.97 9.03 -14.66
C GLY A 190 -8.67 8.25 -13.55
N LEU A 191 -7.99 8.00 -12.44
CA LEU A 191 -8.44 7.21 -11.31
C LEU A 191 -8.22 7.94 -9.98
N LEU A 192 -9.07 7.64 -9.01
CA LEU A 192 -8.84 7.87 -7.60
C LEU A 192 -8.64 6.51 -6.92
N PHE A 193 -7.43 6.23 -6.48
CA PHE A 193 -7.07 5.08 -5.68
C PHE A 193 -7.12 5.47 -4.22
N VAL A 194 -7.91 4.75 -3.41
CA VAL A 194 -8.05 5.00 -1.98
C VAL A 194 -7.76 3.72 -1.21
N LYS A 195 -6.91 3.84 -0.20
CA LYS A 195 -6.67 2.82 0.81
C LYS A 195 -7.33 3.24 2.10
N THR A 196 -8.07 2.33 2.75
CA THR A 196 -8.60 2.52 4.09
C THR A 196 -8.03 1.46 5.03
N PHE A 197 -7.71 1.84 6.25
CA PHE A 197 -7.10 0.98 7.28
C PHE A 197 -7.47 1.49 8.68
N ALA A 198 -7.16 0.74 9.71
CA ALA A 198 -7.35 1.21 11.07
C ALA A 198 -6.39 2.37 11.37
N ASP A 199 -6.93 3.50 11.80
CA ASP A 199 -6.17 4.66 12.27
C ASP A 199 -5.37 4.28 13.52
N LEU A 200 -4.08 4.62 13.54
CA LEU A 200 -3.17 4.21 14.61
C LEU A 200 -2.73 5.40 15.45
N PRO A 201 -2.79 5.29 16.78
CA PRO A 201 -2.17 6.31 17.60
C PRO A 201 -0.64 6.31 17.41
N PRO A 202 0.03 7.48 17.50
CA PRO A 202 1.46 7.62 17.19
C PRO A 202 2.38 6.66 17.95
N GLU A 203 2.02 6.24 19.16
CA GLU A 203 2.78 5.27 19.96
C GLU A 203 2.78 3.84 19.42
N MET A 204 1.89 3.54 18.46
CA MET A 204 1.84 2.28 17.75
C MET A 204 2.54 2.30 16.39
N GLN A 205 3.14 3.41 16.02
CA GLN A 205 3.94 3.53 14.81
C GLN A 205 5.36 3.00 15.04
N ALA A 206 6.01 2.52 13.97
CA ALA A 206 7.39 2.04 14.08
C ALA A 206 8.37 3.20 14.30
N PRO A 207 9.47 2.98 15.05
CA PRO A 207 10.43 4.04 15.35
C PRO A 207 11.04 4.67 14.10
N GLY A 208 10.90 5.99 13.95
CA GLY A 208 11.46 6.77 12.84
C GLY A 208 10.68 6.70 11.54
N GLU A 209 9.52 6.06 11.54
CA GLU A 209 8.62 5.92 10.40
C GLU A 209 7.22 6.41 10.75
N GLY A 210 6.30 6.47 9.79
CA GLY A 210 4.94 6.96 9.99
C GLY A 210 3.89 5.95 9.55
N GLU A 211 2.66 6.13 10.02
CA GLU A 211 1.51 5.35 9.56
C GLU A 211 1.29 5.50 8.05
N VAL A 212 1.55 6.70 7.53
CA VAL A 212 1.48 7.04 6.11
C VAL A 212 2.84 7.55 5.64
N GLU A 213 3.32 7.00 4.55
CA GLU A 213 4.53 7.49 3.91
C GLU A 213 4.29 7.70 2.41
N VAL A 214 4.91 8.76 1.89
CA VAL A 214 4.93 9.05 0.46
C VAL A 214 6.38 9.19 0.04
N TYR A 215 6.80 8.35 -0.89
CA TYR A 215 8.09 8.49 -1.54
C TYR A 215 7.87 8.88 -3.00
N GLY A 216 8.70 9.78 -3.53
CA GLY A 216 8.67 10.18 -4.94
C GLY A 216 10.06 10.24 -5.52
N ASN A 217 10.22 9.71 -6.73
CA ASN A 217 11.40 9.90 -7.58
C ASN A 217 10.96 10.34 -8.99
N ASN A 218 11.89 10.43 -9.93
CA ASN A 218 11.59 10.82 -11.30
C ASN A 218 10.79 9.77 -12.11
N ARG A 219 10.54 8.56 -11.57
CA ARG A 219 9.92 7.43 -12.29
C ARG A 219 8.56 7.02 -11.74
N TYR A 220 8.37 7.06 -10.43
CA TYR A 220 7.13 6.64 -9.75
C TYR A 220 6.93 7.37 -8.41
N VAL A 221 5.74 7.20 -7.87
CA VAL A 221 5.40 7.57 -6.49
C VAL A 221 5.08 6.30 -5.71
N GLU A 222 5.58 6.17 -4.48
CA GLU A 222 5.11 5.17 -3.53
C GLU A 222 4.05 5.81 -2.63
N VAL A 223 2.92 5.11 -2.51
CA VAL A 223 1.82 5.42 -1.60
C VAL A 223 1.76 4.31 -0.57
N GLU A 224 2.22 4.59 0.64
CA GLU A 224 2.60 3.59 1.61
C GLU A 224 1.74 3.72 2.87
N ALA A 225 1.29 2.59 3.39
CA ALA A 225 0.56 2.52 4.66
C ALA A 225 1.20 1.49 5.57
N GLN A 226 1.24 1.77 6.87
CA GLN A 226 1.79 0.87 7.87
C GLN A 226 0.72 0.47 8.89
N GLY A 227 0.75 -0.79 9.29
CA GLY A 227 -0.04 -1.30 10.40
C GLY A 227 0.69 -1.15 11.74
N PRO A 228 0.12 -1.70 12.83
CA PRO A 228 0.63 -1.48 14.18
C PRO A 228 2.02 -2.11 14.40
N TYR A 229 2.91 -1.35 15.01
CA TYR A 229 4.20 -1.85 15.50
C TYR A 229 4.01 -2.59 16.82
N ALA A 230 3.93 -3.90 16.74
CA ALA A 230 3.56 -4.75 17.86
C ALA A 230 4.57 -5.88 18.13
N SER A 231 4.61 -6.35 19.38
CA SER A 231 5.36 -7.55 19.75
C SER A 231 4.59 -8.80 19.34
N ILE A 232 5.27 -9.73 18.70
CA ILE A 232 4.73 -11.02 18.29
C ILE A 232 5.52 -12.11 19.02
N GLU A 233 4.88 -12.84 19.91
CA GLU A 233 5.45 -13.96 20.63
C GLU A 233 5.81 -15.12 19.67
N PRO A 234 6.73 -16.03 20.04
CA PRO A 234 7.07 -17.20 19.22
C PRO A 234 5.81 -17.99 18.79
N GLY A 235 5.66 -18.21 17.49
CA GLY A 235 4.51 -18.89 16.89
C GLY A 235 3.25 -18.05 16.74
N ALA A 236 3.17 -16.86 17.35
CA ALA A 236 2.03 -15.96 17.22
C ALA A 236 2.03 -15.21 15.88
N VAL A 237 0.90 -14.57 15.57
CA VAL A 237 0.63 -13.88 14.30
C VAL A 237 0.11 -12.47 14.59
N LEU A 238 0.69 -11.48 13.92
CA LEU A 238 0.15 -10.12 13.81
C LEU A 238 -0.63 -10.03 12.50
N GLN A 239 -1.88 -9.65 12.56
CA GLN A 239 -2.71 -9.42 11.37
C GLN A 239 -3.05 -7.95 11.23
N TRP A 240 -3.06 -7.48 9.99
CA TRP A 240 -3.48 -6.13 9.62
C TRP A 240 -4.27 -6.20 8.32
N THR A 241 -5.41 -5.49 8.25
CA THR A 241 -6.28 -5.46 7.07
C THR A 241 -6.47 -4.04 6.61
N LEU A 242 -6.35 -3.84 5.29
CA LEU A 242 -6.71 -2.61 4.60
C LEU A 242 -7.66 -2.94 3.45
N ARG A 243 -8.38 -1.92 2.95
CA ARG A 243 -9.20 -2.06 1.75
C ARG A 243 -8.73 -1.12 0.66
N TRP A 244 -8.80 -1.60 -0.56
CA TRP A 244 -8.47 -0.83 -1.75
C TRP A 244 -9.72 -0.55 -2.56
N TYR A 245 -9.92 0.73 -2.82
CA TYR A 245 -10.98 1.27 -3.67
C TYR A 245 -10.37 1.92 -4.90
N LEU A 246 -11.04 1.82 -6.03
CA LEU A 246 -10.63 2.47 -7.25
C LEU A 246 -11.87 3.01 -7.96
N VAL A 247 -11.89 4.30 -8.22
CA VAL A 247 -13.01 4.95 -8.91
C VAL A 247 -12.49 5.82 -10.06
N PRO A 248 -13.19 5.87 -11.21
CA PRO A 248 -12.85 6.79 -12.27
C PRO A 248 -12.91 8.25 -11.78
N LEU A 249 -11.92 9.04 -12.24
CA LEU A 249 -11.78 10.45 -11.87
C LEU A 249 -11.44 11.29 -13.10
N ALA A 250 -12.14 12.40 -13.29
CA ALA A 250 -11.76 13.35 -14.33
C ALA A 250 -10.41 14.01 -13.98
N ALA A 251 -9.50 14.14 -14.94
CA ALA A 251 -8.16 14.73 -14.72
C ALA A 251 -8.24 16.16 -14.15
N SER A 252 -9.29 16.90 -14.45
CA SER A 252 -9.54 18.25 -13.91
C SER A 252 -9.85 18.27 -12.41
N GLU A 253 -10.17 17.12 -11.82
CA GLU A 253 -10.51 16.98 -10.39
C GLU A 253 -9.29 16.70 -9.51
N ALA A 254 -8.20 16.19 -10.08
CA ALA A 254 -6.95 15.94 -9.37
C ALA A 254 -6.19 17.24 -9.05
N ARG A 255 -6.71 18.04 -8.11
CA ARG A 255 -6.17 19.34 -7.69
C ARG A 255 -6.26 19.50 -6.19
N ILE A 256 -5.24 20.15 -5.61
CA ILE A 256 -5.20 20.53 -4.19
C ILE A 256 -6.49 21.29 -3.82
N GLY A 257 -7.12 20.93 -2.71
CA GLY A 257 -8.33 21.57 -2.21
C GLY A 257 -9.61 21.30 -3.02
N ASN A 258 -9.57 20.36 -3.98
CA ASN A 258 -10.77 20.05 -4.77
C ASN A 258 -11.83 19.37 -3.89
N ARG A 259 -12.96 20.05 -3.71
CA ARG A 259 -14.06 19.60 -2.86
C ARG A 259 -14.67 18.27 -3.32
N ARG A 260 -14.87 18.06 -4.64
CA ARG A 260 -15.44 16.80 -5.15
C ARG A 260 -14.53 15.60 -4.90
N LEU A 261 -13.22 15.81 -4.99
CA LEU A 261 -12.23 14.79 -4.68
C LEU A 261 -12.34 14.35 -3.20
N LEU A 262 -12.45 15.31 -2.28
CA LEU A 262 -12.64 15.03 -0.86
C LEU A 262 -14.02 14.40 -0.56
N GLU A 263 -15.08 14.83 -1.22
CA GLU A 263 -16.41 14.22 -1.12
C GLU A 263 -16.41 12.76 -1.59
N SER A 264 -15.63 12.42 -2.63
CA SER A 264 -15.47 11.04 -3.10
C SER A 264 -14.78 10.15 -2.06
N VAL A 265 -13.72 10.66 -1.42
CA VAL A 265 -13.04 9.94 -0.33
C VAL A 265 -13.98 9.77 0.87
N HIS A 266 -14.69 10.82 1.27
CA HIS A 266 -15.64 10.76 2.38
C HIS A 266 -16.74 9.70 2.14
N SER A 267 -17.30 9.65 0.94
CA SER A 267 -18.29 8.62 0.56
C SER A 267 -17.72 7.19 0.61
N ILE A 268 -16.43 7.03 0.33
CA ILE A 268 -15.74 5.73 0.49
C ILE A 268 -15.63 5.38 1.98
N LEU A 269 -15.21 6.32 2.82
CA LEU A 269 -15.10 6.10 4.26
C LEU A 269 -16.44 5.74 4.92
N GLU A 270 -17.54 6.40 4.49
CA GLU A 270 -18.89 6.04 4.95
C GLU A 270 -19.26 4.60 4.59
N ARG A 271 -18.93 4.14 3.39
CA ARG A 271 -19.16 2.75 2.95
C ARG A 271 -18.25 1.76 3.67
N ASP A 272 -17.04 2.17 4.00
CA ASP A 272 -16.08 1.32 4.72
C ASP A 272 -16.53 1.06 6.15
N ALA A 273 -17.14 2.04 6.78
CA ALA A 273 -17.66 1.97 8.14
C ALA A 273 -18.99 1.18 8.27
N ALA A 274 -19.72 0.98 7.15
CA ALA A 274 -21.00 0.26 7.14
C ALA A 274 -20.82 -1.27 7.10
#